data_e93aeb93884c6aab72f8b469914f64b0
#
_entry.id   e93aeb93884c6aab72f8b469914f64b0
#
_cell.length_a   1.000
_cell.length_b   1.000
_cell.length_c   1.000
_cell.angle_alpha   90.00
_cell.angle_beta   90.00
_cell.angle_gamma   90.00
#
_symmetry.space_group_name_H-M   'P 1'
#
loop_
_entity.id
_entity.type
_entity.pdbx_description
1 polymer ?
#
loop_
_entity_poly.entity_id
_entity_poly.type
_entity_poly.pdbx_seq_one_letter_code
_entity_poly.pdbx_strand_id
1 'polypeptide(L)'
;MTLYANAWVIGAAAVLGAVLLALGLWMVFRKRPTAEELERARRLFLAHSGRLVDGMLLDVFEVEAEDGRTLTMLLYSYRIGGVDYESSQDITDMRGVVDALQVRAGFPCSARYQPGNPHNSIVVAEEWSGLRAGLPVYPAYEDPDPVDTIHLDSMRPGRG
;
A
#
# COMPACT_ATOMS: atom_id res chain seq x y z
N MET A 1 -28.09 64.63 15.23
CA MET A 1 -28.09 63.45 14.31
C MET A 1 -26.74 62.67 14.25
N THR A 2 -25.64 63.18 14.74
CA THR A 2 -24.31 62.57 14.67
C THR A 2 -24.06 61.46 15.70
N LEU A 3 -24.75 61.43 16.84
CA LEU A 3 -24.54 60.45 17.91
C LEU A 3 -25.02 59.03 17.53
N TYR A 4 -26.05 58.88 16.74
CA TYR A 4 -26.58 57.60 16.30
C TYR A 4 -25.71 56.95 15.20
N ALA A 5 -25.08 57.76 14.34
CA ALA A 5 -24.19 57.26 13.31
C ALA A 5 -22.93 56.61 13.91
N ASN A 6 -22.38 57.16 15.00
CA ASN A 6 -21.23 56.63 15.68
C ASN A 6 -21.53 55.29 16.42
N ALA A 7 -22.75 55.15 16.97
CA ALA A 7 -23.15 53.91 17.64
C ALA A 7 -23.24 52.69 16.69
N TRP A 8 -23.72 52.93 15.46
CA TRP A 8 -23.77 51.89 14.42
C TRP A 8 -22.37 51.43 13.96
N VAL A 9 -21.45 52.40 13.79
CA VAL A 9 -20.07 52.11 13.41
C VAL A 9 -19.34 51.33 14.49
N ILE A 10 -19.54 51.70 15.76
CA ILE A 10 -18.95 50.99 16.91
C ILE A 10 -19.52 49.56 16.99
N GLY A 11 -20.86 49.40 16.82
CA GLY A 11 -21.50 48.08 16.79
C GLY A 11 -20.98 47.18 15.66
N ALA A 12 -20.85 47.73 14.45
CA ALA A 12 -20.32 46.98 13.31
C ALA A 12 -18.85 46.56 13.51
N ALA A 13 -18.03 47.44 14.06
CA ALA A 13 -16.62 47.13 14.37
C ALA A 13 -16.49 46.07 15.45
N ALA A 14 -17.35 46.06 16.47
CA ALA A 14 -17.37 45.04 17.52
C ALA A 14 -17.77 43.65 16.97
N VAL A 15 -18.78 43.60 16.10
CA VAL A 15 -19.21 42.35 15.43
C VAL A 15 -18.11 41.83 14.52
N LEU A 16 -17.47 42.66 13.73
CA LEU A 16 -16.36 42.29 12.86
C LEU A 16 -15.18 41.73 13.69
N GLY A 17 -14.84 42.40 14.79
CA GLY A 17 -13.79 41.95 15.71
C GLY A 17 -14.11 40.56 16.32
N ALA A 18 -15.36 40.37 16.75
CA ALA A 18 -15.80 39.07 17.33
C ALA A 18 -15.74 37.95 16.28
N VAL A 19 -16.13 38.20 15.03
CA VAL A 19 -16.06 37.22 13.94
C VAL A 19 -14.61 36.85 13.60
N LEU A 20 -13.72 37.84 13.52
CA LEU A 20 -12.30 37.61 13.27
C LEU A 20 -11.63 36.80 14.40
N LEU A 21 -12.03 37.12 15.65
CA LEU A 21 -11.53 36.42 16.84
C LEU A 21 -12.04 34.96 16.85
N ALA A 22 -13.32 34.73 16.54
CA ALA A 22 -13.90 33.41 16.42
C ALA A 22 -13.24 32.60 15.30
N LEU A 23 -12.99 33.19 14.14
CA LEU A 23 -12.27 32.56 13.03
C LEU A 23 -10.83 32.22 13.40
N GLY A 24 -10.14 33.14 14.08
CA GLY A 24 -8.78 32.89 14.58
C GLY A 24 -8.71 31.74 15.57
N LEU A 25 -9.61 31.74 16.56
CA LEU A 25 -9.73 30.64 17.50
C LEU A 25 -10.08 29.32 16.80
N TRP A 26 -11.01 29.33 15.86
CA TRP A 26 -11.36 28.14 15.09
C TRP A 26 -10.18 27.58 14.29
N MET A 27 -9.35 28.45 13.66
CA MET A 27 -8.14 28.05 12.97
C MET A 27 -7.10 27.43 13.91
N VAL A 28 -6.92 28.03 15.10
CA VAL A 28 -5.94 27.53 16.10
C VAL A 28 -6.38 26.20 16.71
N PHE A 29 -7.68 26.07 17.03
CA PHE A 29 -8.24 24.84 17.62
C PHE A 29 -8.61 23.76 16.61
N ARG A 30 -8.52 24.03 15.31
CA ARG A 30 -8.73 23.01 14.30
C ARG A 30 -7.64 21.95 14.43
N LYS A 31 -8.02 20.77 14.93
CA LYS A 31 -7.10 19.62 15.03
C LYS A 31 -6.47 19.37 13.67
N ARG A 32 -5.17 19.44 13.60
CA ARG A 32 -4.43 18.98 12.43
C ARG A 32 -4.47 17.46 12.45
N PRO A 33 -4.78 16.80 11.32
CA PRO A 33 -4.76 15.36 11.27
C PRO A 33 -3.35 14.85 11.63
N THR A 34 -3.28 13.80 12.40
CA THR A 34 -2.01 13.15 12.74
C THR A 34 -1.41 12.48 11.51
N ALA A 35 -0.12 12.19 11.55
CA ALA A 35 0.54 11.45 10.47
C ALA A 35 -0.12 10.07 10.25
N GLU A 36 -0.54 9.41 11.31
CA GLU A 36 -1.26 8.14 11.27
C GLU A 36 -2.64 8.26 10.61
N GLU A 37 -3.39 9.32 10.92
CA GLU A 37 -4.70 9.58 10.28
C GLU A 37 -4.55 9.85 8.78
N LEU A 38 -3.50 10.59 8.38
CA LEU A 38 -3.21 10.87 6.97
C LEU A 38 -2.81 9.58 6.24
N GLU A 39 -1.97 8.75 6.84
CA GLU A 39 -1.54 7.49 6.26
C GLU A 39 -2.72 6.50 6.14
N ARG A 40 -3.57 6.43 7.15
CA ARG A 40 -4.79 5.62 7.10
C ARG A 40 -5.73 6.10 5.99
N ALA A 41 -5.93 7.41 5.86
CA ALA A 41 -6.73 7.99 4.78
C ALA A 41 -6.13 7.67 3.39
N ARG A 42 -4.79 7.71 3.26
CA ARG A 42 -4.07 7.31 2.05
C ARG A 42 -4.31 5.84 1.71
N ARG A 43 -4.18 4.94 2.68
CA ARG A 43 -4.43 3.50 2.49
C ARG A 43 -5.87 3.23 2.07
N LEU A 44 -6.85 3.83 2.75
CA LEU A 44 -8.27 3.69 2.40
C LEU A 44 -8.55 4.21 0.99
N PHE A 45 -8.00 5.38 0.63
CA PHE A 45 -8.14 5.92 -0.72
C PHE A 45 -7.59 4.96 -1.78
N LEU A 46 -6.38 4.43 -1.59
CA LEU A 46 -5.77 3.48 -2.53
C LEU A 46 -6.50 2.14 -2.56
N ALA A 47 -6.99 1.66 -1.43
CA ALA A 47 -7.79 0.44 -1.36
C ALA A 47 -9.09 0.54 -2.18
N HIS A 48 -9.71 1.71 -2.26
CA HIS A 48 -10.94 1.91 -3.02
C HIS A 48 -10.73 2.37 -4.46
N SER A 49 -9.79 3.29 -4.68
CA SER A 49 -9.61 4.01 -5.95
C SER A 49 -8.34 3.64 -6.70
N GLY A 50 -7.40 2.96 -6.05
CA GLY A 50 -6.13 2.54 -6.66
C GLY A 50 -6.34 1.51 -7.77
N ARG A 51 -5.54 1.60 -8.82
CA ARG A 51 -5.48 0.57 -9.85
C ARG A 51 -4.72 -0.64 -9.35
N LEU A 52 -5.26 -1.81 -9.62
CA LEU A 52 -4.64 -3.08 -9.29
C LEU A 52 -3.53 -3.41 -10.29
N VAL A 53 -2.43 -3.92 -9.79
CA VAL A 53 -1.30 -4.43 -10.56
C VAL A 53 -0.70 -5.63 -9.85
N ASP A 54 -0.23 -6.61 -10.62
CA ASP A 54 0.52 -7.73 -10.07
C ASP A 54 1.93 -7.28 -9.72
N GLY A 55 2.42 -7.75 -8.57
CA GLY A 55 3.72 -7.45 -8.03
C GLY A 55 4.35 -8.67 -7.35
N MET A 56 5.49 -8.44 -6.78
CA MET A 56 6.28 -9.44 -6.06
C MET A 56 6.78 -8.84 -4.74
N LEU A 57 6.69 -9.61 -3.68
CA LEU A 57 7.30 -9.28 -2.40
C LEU A 57 8.81 -9.48 -2.50
N LEU A 58 9.57 -8.47 -2.14
CA LEU A 58 11.03 -8.52 -2.17
C LEU A 58 11.59 -8.87 -0.81
N ASP A 59 11.06 -8.25 0.26
CA ASP A 59 11.56 -8.47 1.61
C ASP A 59 10.55 -8.02 2.67
N VAL A 60 10.75 -8.51 3.90
CA VAL A 60 10.11 -8.01 5.13
C VAL A 60 11.18 -7.80 6.16
N PHE A 61 11.35 -6.58 6.61
CA PHE A 61 12.41 -6.21 7.53
C PHE A 61 11.92 -5.25 8.62
N GLU A 62 12.64 -5.20 9.72
CA GLU A 62 12.37 -4.28 10.81
C GLU A 62 13.31 -3.09 10.76
N VAL A 63 12.76 -1.91 11.03
CA VAL A 63 13.50 -0.64 11.10
C VAL A 63 13.16 0.04 12.42
N GLU A 64 14.16 0.58 13.08
CA GLU A 64 13.96 1.43 14.26
C GLU A 64 13.63 2.86 13.81
N ALA A 65 12.46 3.36 14.22
CA ALA A 65 12.03 4.73 13.94
C ALA A 65 12.75 5.72 14.90
N GLU A 66 12.76 7.00 14.54
CA GLU A 66 13.40 8.06 15.35
C GLU A 66 12.85 8.15 16.79
N ASP A 67 11.64 7.70 17.02
CA ASP A 67 10.98 7.66 18.33
C ASP A 67 11.27 6.38 19.12
N GLY A 68 12.15 5.50 18.63
CA GLY A 68 12.52 4.23 19.24
C GLY A 68 11.51 3.09 19.04
N ARG A 69 10.47 3.29 18.22
CA ARG A 69 9.54 2.21 17.84
C ARG A 69 10.15 1.33 16.76
N THR A 70 9.94 0.03 16.84
CA THR A 70 10.28 -0.90 15.76
C THR A 70 9.14 -0.94 14.75
N LEU A 71 9.43 -0.60 13.50
CA LEU A 71 8.50 -0.66 12.38
C LEU A 71 8.77 -1.92 11.57
N THR A 72 7.71 -2.61 11.18
CA THR A 72 7.79 -3.75 10.25
C THR A 72 7.47 -3.25 8.85
N MET A 73 8.47 -3.29 7.97
CA MET A 73 8.39 -2.80 6.61
C MET A 73 8.25 -3.96 5.63
N LEU A 74 7.32 -3.81 4.69
CA LEU A 74 7.10 -4.70 3.57
C LEU A 74 7.65 -4.04 2.31
N LEU A 75 8.68 -4.65 1.69
CA LEU A 75 9.26 -4.20 0.43
C LEU A 75 8.66 -5.02 -0.72
N TYR A 76 8.25 -4.36 -1.78
CA TYR A 76 7.63 -5.00 -2.94
C TYR A 76 7.93 -4.25 -4.23
N SER A 77 7.88 -4.98 -5.34
CA SER A 77 8.02 -4.42 -6.68
C SER A 77 6.80 -4.74 -7.55
N TYR A 78 6.59 -3.93 -8.56
CA TYR A 78 5.55 -4.11 -9.59
C TYR A 78 5.93 -3.38 -10.86
N ARG A 79 5.33 -3.75 -11.99
CA ARG A 79 5.65 -3.18 -13.30
C ARG A 79 4.43 -2.54 -13.93
N ILE A 80 4.58 -1.30 -14.41
CA ILE A 80 3.54 -0.55 -15.10
C ILE A 80 4.09 -0.04 -16.43
N GLY A 81 3.47 -0.42 -17.53
CA GLY A 81 3.88 0.06 -18.86
C GLY A 81 5.34 -0.25 -19.23
N GLY A 82 5.91 -1.35 -18.68
CA GLY A 82 7.30 -1.73 -18.92
C GLY A 82 8.32 -1.08 -17.97
N VAL A 83 7.87 -0.20 -17.06
CA VAL A 83 8.71 0.42 -16.03
C VAL A 83 8.54 -0.33 -14.71
N ASP A 84 9.66 -0.68 -14.07
CA ASP A 84 9.68 -1.31 -12.75
C ASP A 84 9.64 -0.24 -11.66
N TYR A 85 8.78 -0.47 -10.66
CA TYR A 85 8.61 0.34 -9.47
C TYR A 85 8.88 -0.52 -8.25
N GLU A 86 9.55 0.07 -7.29
CA GLU A 86 9.82 -0.51 -5.98
C GLU A 86 9.26 0.42 -4.90
N SER A 87 8.60 -0.14 -3.91
CA SER A 87 7.97 0.61 -2.83
C SER A 87 8.03 -0.17 -1.54
N SER A 88 8.05 0.56 -0.43
CA SER A 88 7.92 -0.03 0.90
C SER A 88 6.65 0.46 1.59
N GLN A 89 6.07 -0.38 2.43
CA GLN A 89 4.89 -0.07 3.23
C GLN A 89 5.12 -0.49 4.67
N ASP A 90 4.82 0.41 5.61
CA ASP A 90 4.74 0.08 7.03
C ASP A 90 3.49 -0.77 7.30
N ILE A 91 3.68 -1.96 7.85
CA ILE A 91 2.63 -2.92 8.20
C ILE A 91 2.58 -3.20 9.71
N THR A 92 3.26 -2.40 10.53
CA THR A 92 3.37 -2.59 11.99
C THR A 92 2.00 -2.72 12.65
N ASP A 93 1.06 -1.85 12.28
CA ASP A 93 -0.30 -1.83 12.84
C ASP A 93 -1.27 -2.77 12.10
N MET A 94 -0.78 -3.52 11.10
CA MET A 94 -1.61 -4.40 10.26
C MET A 94 -1.62 -5.86 10.72
N ARG A 95 -1.17 -6.16 11.95
CA ARG A 95 -1.08 -7.53 12.50
C ARG A 95 -2.40 -8.30 12.50
N GLY A 96 -3.54 -7.61 12.46
CA GLY A 96 -4.87 -8.23 12.32
C GLY A 96 -5.21 -8.66 10.88
N VAL A 97 -4.51 -8.12 9.89
CA VAL A 97 -4.73 -8.36 8.46
C VAL A 97 -3.60 -9.21 7.87
N VAL A 98 -2.38 -9.05 8.40
CA VAL A 98 -1.17 -9.68 7.89
C VAL A 98 -0.41 -10.34 9.02
N ASP A 99 -0.11 -11.61 8.85
CA ASP A 99 0.90 -12.29 9.67
C ASP A 99 2.27 -12.13 8.98
N ALA A 100 3.08 -11.20 9.49
CA ALA A 100 4.40 -10.92 8.94
C ALA A 100 5.32 -12.17 8.89
N LEU A 101 5.08 -13.15 9.77
CA LEU A 101 5.84 -14.41 9.80
C LEU A 101 5.52 -15.33 8.62
N GLN A 102 4.37 -15.15 7.98
CA GLN A 102 3.95 -15.92 6.81
C GLN A 102 4.31 -15.25 5.49
N VAL A 103 4.72 -13.99 5.54
CA VAL A 103 5.13 -13.23 4.36
C VAL A 103 6.59 -13.55 4.03
N ARG A 104 6.84 -13.99 2.80
CA ARG A 104 8.19 -14.37 2.36
C ARG A 104 8.57 -13.64 1.08
N ALA A 105 9.85 -13.30 0.96
CA ALA A 105 10.44 -12.79 -0.28
C ALA A 105 10.18 -13.74 -1.45
N GLY A 106 9.95 -13.19 -2.65
CA GLY A 106 9.67 -13.94 -3.86
C GLY A 106 8.20 -14.37 -4.03
N PHE A 107 7.32 -14.05 -3.07
CA PHE A 107 5.89 -14.37 -3.22
C PHE A 107 5.19 -13.34 -4.10
N PRO A 108 4.30 -13.77 -4.99
CA PRO A 108 3.47 -12.87 -5.76
C PRO A 108 2.49 -12.13 -4.84
N CYS A 109 2.29 -10.85 -5.13
CA CYS A 109 1.30 -10.02 -4.46
C CYS A 109 0.51 -9.22 -5.49
N SER A 110 -0.55 -8.58 -5.03
CA SER A 110 -1.24 -7.56 -5.80
C SER A 110 -1.00 -6.22 -5.12
N ALA A 111 -0.57 -5.22 -5.86
CA ALA A 111 -0.45 -3.85 -5.36
C ALA A 111 -1.57 -2.97 -5.92
N ARG A 112 -1.97 -1.96 -5.16
CA ARG A 112 -2.83 -0.88 -5.66
C ARG A 112 -2.03 0.40 -5.70
N TYR A 113 -2.06 1.08 -6.84
CA TYR A 113 -1.32 2.31 -7.04
C TYR A 113 -2.21 3.45 -7.52
N GLN A 114 -1.79 4.69 -7.28
CA GLN A 114 -2.47 5.88 -7.76
C GLN A 114 -2.11 6.14 -9.23
N PRO A 115 -3.09 6.18 -10.16
CA PRO A 115 -2.84 6.62 -11.52
C PRO A 115 -2.23 8.02 -11.56
N GLY A 116 -1.14 8.19 -12.30
CA GLY A 116 -0.39 9.46 -12.37
C GLY A 116 0.68 9.65 -11.29
N ASN A 117 0.64 8.85 -10.21
CA ASN A 117 1.70 8.79 -9.21
C ASN A 117 1.96 7.33 -8.81
N PRO A 118 2.66 6.54 -9.64
CA PRO A 118 2.88 5.12 -9.39
C PRO A 118 3.60 4.80 -8.09
N HIS A 119 4.49 5.68 -7.60
CA HIS A 119 5.16 5.48 -6.32
C HIS A 119 4.20 5.49 -5.11
N ASN A 120 3.03 6.10 -5.26
CA ASN A 120 1.99 6.03 -4.25
C ASN A 120 1.20 4.73 -4.42
N SER A 121 1.61 3.70 -3.70
CA SER A 121 1.06 2.35 -3.78
C SER A 121 0.95 1.69 -2.41
N ILE A 122 0.14 0.63 -2.33
CA ILE A 122 -0.04 -0.23 -1.16
C ILE A 122 -0.20 -1.68 -1.59
N VAL A 123 0.16 -2.59 -0.69
CA VAL A 123 -0.15 -4.03 -0.77
C VAL A 123 -1.17 -4.43 0.30
N VAL A 124 -1.23 -3.69 1.41
CA VAL A 124 -2.12 -3.99 2.54
C VAL A 124 -2.86 -2.73 2.99
N ALA A 125 -4.13 -2.89 3.31
CA ALA A 125 -4.96 -1.89 3.97
C ALA A 125 -5.85 -2.58 5.01
N GLU A 126 -6.57 -1.82 5.81
CA GLU A 126 -7.42 -2.31 6.89
C GLU A 126 -8.48 -3.31 6.41
N GLU A 127 -9.03 -3.10 5.22
CA GLU A 127 -10.11 -3.91 4.64
C GLU A 127 -9.70 -4.66 3.37
N TRP A 128 -8.40 -4.58 3.01
CA TRP A 128 -7.91 -5.20 1.79
C TRP A 128 -6.47 -5.69 1.96
N SER A 129 -6.22 -6.92 1.52
CA SER A 129 -4.88 -7.48 1.42
C SER A 129 -4.63 -7.98 0.00
N GLY A 130 -3.54 -7.51 -0.60
CA GLY A 130 -3.02 -8.02 -1.86
C GLY A 130 -2.03 -9.17 -1.67
N LEU A 131 -1.79 -9.57 -0.43
CA LEU A 131 -0.97 -10.75 -0.13
C LEU A 131 -1.75 -12.01 -0.53
N ARG A 132 -1.14 -12.82 -1.36
CA ARG A 132 -1.73 -14.11 -1.75
C ARG A 132 -1.35 -15.14 -0.70
N ALA A 133 -2.26 -15.43 0.20
CA ALA A 133 -2.12 -16.53 1.15
C ALA A 133 -2.17 -17.85 0.39
N GLY A 134 -1.06 -18.58 0.41
CA GLY A 134 -0.95 -19.88 -0.25
C GLY A 134 -0.73 -19.71 -1.76
N LEU A 135 0.53 -19.79 -2.19
CA LEU A 135 0.80 -20.13 -3.57
C LEU A 135 0.08 -21.45 -3.85
N PRO A 136 -0.59 -21.59 -5.02
CA PRO A 136 -0.71 -22.92 -5.55
C PRO A 136 0.71 -23.47 -5.56
N VAL A 137 0.94 -24.50 -4.76
CA VAL A 137 2.11 -25.35 -4.97
C VAL A 137 1.96 -25.76 -6.43
N TYR A 138 2.72 -25.12 -7.32
CA TYR A 138 2.90 -25.70 -8.64
C TYR A 138 3.41 -27.08 -8.31
N PRO A 139 2.68 -28.16 -8.67
CA PRO A 139 3.25 -29.49 -8.54
C PRO A 139 4.61 -29.37 -9.20
N ALA A 140 5.66 -29.73 -8.44
CA ALA A 140 7.01 -29.74 -8.99
C ALA A 140 6.84 -30.36 -10.37
N TYR A 141 7.31 -29.68 -11.43
CA TYR A 141 7.28 -30.20 -12.77
C TYR A 141 7.83 -31.62 -12.64
N GLU A 142 6.92 -32.60 -12.63
CA GLU A 142 7.31 -33.97 -12.76
C GLU A 142 7.96 -34.00 -14.13
N ASP A 143 9.28 -34.12 -14.13
CA ASP A 143 10.05 -34.34 -15.34
C ASP A 143 9.30 -35.47 -16.06
N PRO A 144 8.77 -35.24 -17.27
CA PRO A 144 8.06 -36.30 -17.97
C PRO A 144 9.00 -37.49 -17.97
N ASP A 145 8.51 -38.63 -17.44
CA ASP A 145 9.25 -39.86 -17.34
C ASP A 145 10.20 -39.98 -18.52
N PRO A 146 11.48 -40.30 -18.30
CA PRO A 146 12.45 -40.36 -19.38
C PRO A 146 11.81 -41.29 -20.41
N VAL A 147 11.46 -40.70 -21.57
CA VAL A 147 10.82 -41.41 -22.68
C VAL A 147 11.53 -42.72 -22.81
N ASP A 148 10.77 -43.80 -22.50
CA ASP A 148 11.26 -45.18 -22.62
C ASP A 148 12.09 -45.23 -23.90
N THR A 149 13.40 -45.39 -23.73
CA THR A 149 14.32 -45.47 -24.85
C THR A 149 13.88 -46.72 -25.58
N ILE A 150 13.04 -46.50 -26.61
CA ILE A 150 12.56 -47.54 -27.51
C ILE A 150 13.80 -48.36 -27.87
N HIS A 151 13.83 -49.58 -27.36
CA HIS A 151 14.88 -50.55 -27.58
C HIS A 151 14.98 -50.82 -29.08
N LEU A 152 15.84 -50.05 -29.79
CA LEU A 152 16.13 -50.19 -31.23
C LEU A 152 16.93 -51.47 -31.54
N ASP A 153 16.95 -52.40 -30.59
CA ASP A 153 17.75 -53.62 -30.72
C ASP A 153 16.99 -54.78 -31.39
N SER A 154 15.71 -54.59 -31.82
CA SER A 154 14.92 -55.62 -32.47
C SER A 154 14.93 -55.60 -34.01
N MET A 155 15.70 -54.73 -34.65
CA MET A 155 15.85 -54.67 -36.12
C MET A 155 17.26 -55.08 -36.58
N ARG A 156 17.73 -56.25 -36.15
CA ARG A 156 18.82 -56.88 -36.84
C ARG A 156 18.25 -57.72 -38.00
N PRO A 157 18.50 -57.39 -39.29
CA PRO A 157 18.13 -58.28 -40.37
C PRO A 157 18.98 -59.52 -40.30
N GLY A 158 18.28 -60.69 -40.21
CA GLY A 158 18.92 -62.00 -40.26
C GLY A 158 19.72 -62.16 -41.57
N ARG A 159 21.00 -62.48 -41.42
CA ARG A 159 21.81 -63.00 -42.53
C ARG A 159 21.39 -64.46 -42.71
N GLY A 160 20.75 -64.72 -43.86
CA GLY A 160 20.72 -66.00 -44.49
C GLY A 160 21.45 -65.94 -45.82
#